data_54b8f455504c1864a9d7d6b4f99418ae
#
_entry.id   54b8f455504c1864a9d7d6b4f99418ae
#
_cell.length_a   1.000
_cell.length_b   1.000
_cell.length_c   1.000
_cell.angle_alpha   90.00
_cell.angle_beta   90.00
_cell.angle_gamma   90.00
#
_symmetry.space_group_name_H-M   'P 1'
#
loop_
_entity.id
_entity.type
_entity.pdbx_description
1 polymer ?
#
loop_
_entity_poly.entity_id
_entity_poly.type
_entity_poly.pdbx_seq_one_letter_code
_entity_poly.pdbx_strand_id
1 'polypeptide(L)'
;MKIKKYCRYIHLWLSLPAGGLISIICFTGAILVFKEELLTIMGYDSIRESPLMIVMKLHRWLMDDTRTTGKMIVGISTLFFIFILISGLTVYWPRKWKKSRLIIEHQKGRRRLMFDLHSVLGLYAALILLVCALTGLMWSFQWYRDIVSFIFDA
;
A
#
# COMPACT_ATOMS: atom_id res chain seq x y z
N MET A 1 -12.81 5.15 24.14
CA MET A 1 -12.16 6.43 23.76
C MET A 1 -10.63 6.36 23.71
N LYS A 2 -9.96 5.64 24.61
CA LYS A 2 -8.48 5.55 24.67
C LYS A 2 -7.86 4.90 23.42
N ILE A 3 -8.40 3.78 22.90
CA ILE A 3 -7.88 3.05 21.73
C ILE A 3 -7.76 3.93 20.48
N LYS A 4 -8.79 4.71 20.13
CA LYS A 4 -8.72 5.62 18.95
C LYS A 4 -7.62 6.68 19.07
N LYS A 5 -7.31 7.13 20.29
CA LYS A 5 -6.22 8.08 20.52
C LYS A 5 -4.86 7.42 20.22
N TYR A 6 -4.63 6.20 20.74
CA TYR A 6 -3.40 5.45 20.45
C TYR A 6 -3.27 5.11 18.95
N CYS A 7 -4.35 4.62 18.32
CA CYS A 7 -4.33 4.34 16.87
C CYS A 7 -4.00 5.60 16.05
N ARG A 8 -4.50 6.78 16.44
CA ARG A 8 -4.13 8.05 15.76
C ARG A 8 -2.66 8.38 15.90
N TYR A 9 -2.07 8.19 17.07
CA TYR A 9 -0.63 8.42 17.26
C TYR A 9 0.19 7.42 16.44
N ILE A 10 -0.12 6.13 16.50
CA ILE A 10 0.54 5.09 15.72
C ILE A 10 0.44 5.43 14.23
N HIS A 11 -0.77 5.69 13.74
CA HIS A 11 -0.99 6.05 12.34
C HIS A 11 -0.14 7.24 11.91
N LEU A 12 -0.15 8.34 12.68
CA LEU A 12 0.60 9.55 12.36
C LEU A 12 2.12 9.32 12.37
N TRP A 13 2.64 8.73 13.46
CA TRP A 13 4.08 8.55 13.63
C TRP A 13 4.70 7.51 12.70
N LEU A 14 3.95 6.46 12.33
CA LEU A 14 4.40 5.49 11.33
C LEU A 14 4.25 6.03 9.91
N SER A 15 3.14 6.74 9.61
CA SER A 15 2.89 7.20 8.24
C SER A 15 3.81 8.32 7.78
N LEU A 16 4.31 9.17 8.70
CA LEU A 16 5.22 10.26 8.35
C LEU A 16 6.55 9.74 7.76
N PRO A 17 7.36 8.92 8.47
CA PRO A 17 8.63 8.43 7.93
C PRO A 17 8.45 7.40 6.81
N ALA A 18 7.43 6.54 6.89
CA ALA A 18 7.21 5.47 5.91
C ALA A 18 6.44 5.94 4.66
N GLY A 19 5.71 7.07 4.76
CA GLY A 19 4.77 7.51 3.73
C GLY A 19 5.40 7.74 2.36
N GLY A 20 6.59 8.34 2.31
CA GLY A 20 7.30 8.55 1.05
C GLY A 20 7.63 7.24 0.34
N LEU A 21 8.20 6.28 1.06
CA LEU A 21 8.57 4.99 0.51
C LEU A 21 7.32 4.17 0.11
N ILE A 22 6.30 4.14 0.97
CA ILE A 22 5.02 3.48 0.68
C ILE A 22 4.37 4.09 -0.55
N SER A 23 4.41 5.42 -0.72
CA SER A 23 3.85 6.09 -1.91
C SER A 23 4.56 5.65 -3.19
N ILE A 24 5.89 5.53 -3.18
CA ILE A 24 6.67 5.01 -4.32
C ILE A 24 6.26 3.56 -4.63
N ILE A 25 6.16 2.70 -3.62
CA ILE A 25 5.78 1.30 -3.79
C ILE A 25 4.34 1.20 -4.33
N CYS A 26 3.39 1.97 -3.79
CA CYS A 26 2.01 1.96 -4.27
C CYS A 26 1.89 2.49 -5.70
N PHE A 27 2.59 3.57 -6.04
CA PHE A 27 2.58 4.14 -7.39
C PHE A 27 3.17 3.18 -8.43
N THR A 28 4.33 2.60 -8.13
CA THR A 28 4.96 1.60 -9.00
C THR A 28 4.12 0.34 -9.12
N GLY A 29 3.47 -0.10 -8.03
CA GLY A 29 2.52 -1.21 -8.07
C GLY A 29 1.31 -0.94 -8.96
N ALA A 30 0.74 0.27 -8.90
CA ALA A 30 -0.37 0.68 -9.76
C ALA A 30 -0.01 0.65 -11.25
N ILE A 31 1.21 1.06 -11.62
CA ILE A 31 1.71 0.94 -13.00
C ILE A 31 1.80 -0.55 -13.41
N LEU A 32 2.31 -1.40 -12.51
CA LEU A 32 2.51 -2.83 -12.79
C LEU A 32 1.20 -3.63 -12.90
N VAL A 33 0.08 -3.11 -12.41
CA VAL A 33 -1.24 -3.72 -12.65
C VAL A 33 -1.55 -3.78 -14.14
N PHE A 34 -1.15 -2.74 -14.90
CA PHE A 34 -1.38 -2.63 -16.35
C PHE A 34 -0.17 -3.10 -17.18
N LYS A 35 0.70 -3.97 -16.63
CA LYS A 35 1.96 -4.36 -17.29
C LYS A 35 1.74 -5.01 -18.65
N GLU A 36 0.74 -5.87 -18.81
CA GLU A 36 0.48 -6.60 -20.06
C GLU A 36 0.00 -5.64 -21.15
N GLU A 37 -0.91 -4.73 -20.81
CA GLU A 37 -1.40 -3.70 -21.74
C GLU A 37 -0.28 -2.75 -22.15
N LEU A 38 0.54 -2.33 -21.18
CA LEU A 38 1.68 -1.45 -21.44
C LEU A 38 2.73 -2.12 -22.32
N LEU A 39 3.04 -3.40 -22.08
CA LEU A 39 3.97 -4.17 -22.92
C LEU A 39 3.46 -4.24 -24.37
N THR A 40 2.17 -4.56 -24.55
CA THR A 40 1.54 -4.63 -25.86
C THR A 40 1.60 -3.28 -26.58
N ILE A 41 1.24 -2.17 -25.92
CA ILE A 41 1.28 -0.81 -26.51
C ILE A 41 2.72 -0.41 -26.89
N MET A 42 3.69 -0.78 -26.07
CA MET A 42 5.10 -0.44 -26.28
C MET A 42 5.84 -1.39 -27.25
N GLY A 43 5.19 -2.50 -27.66
CA GLY A 43 5.74 -3.48 -28.59
C GLY A 43 6.83 -4.37 -27.99
N TYR A 44 6.74 -4.69 -26.69
CA TYR A 44 7.68 -5.59 -26.01
C TYR A 44 7.02 -6.93 -25.67
N ASP A 45 7.73 -8.04 -25.91
CA ASP A 45 7.25 -9.38 -25.58
C ASP A 45 7.46 -9.74 -24.10
N SER A 46 8.39 -9.06 -23.42
CA SER A 46 8.66 -9.33 -22.02
C SER A 46 9.00 -8.07 -21.22
N ILE A 47 8.67 -8.11 -19.92
CA ILE A 47 8.99 -7.01 -19.00
C ILE A 47 10.51 -6.78 -18.86
N ARG A 48 11.35 -7.84 -19.11
CA ARG A 48 12.80 -7.76 -18.94
C ARG A 48 13.44 -6.86 -20.01
N GLU A 49 12.86 -6.78 -21.17
CA GLU A 49 13.35 -6.01 -22.32
C GLU A 49 12.74 -4.60 -22.37
N SER A 50 11.73 -4.37 -21.56
CA SER A 50 10.97 -3.12 -21.54
C SER A 50 11.45 -2.17 -20.43
N PRO A 51 11.17 -0.86 -20.54
CA PRO A 51 11.38 0.10 -19.47
C PRO A 51 10.61 -0.23 -18.17
N LEU A 52 9.56 -1.05 -18.24
CA LEU A 52 8.81 -1.52 -17.07
C LEU A 52 9.66 -2.36 -16.11
N MET A 53 10.79 -2.89 -16.57
CA MET A 53 11.76 -3.56 -15.69
C MET A 53 12.29 -2.64 -14.59
N ILE A 54 12.48 -1.34 -14.91
CA ILE A 54 12.90 -0.33 -13.92
C ILE A 54 11.79 -0.15 -12.85
N VAL A 55 10.55 -0.07 -13.29
CA VAL A 55 9.38 0.03 -12.38
C VAL A 55 9.28 -1.21 -11.50
N MET A 56 9.48 -2.40 -12.06
CA MET A 56 9.50 -3.67 -11.31
C MET A 56 10.64 -3.71 -10.30
N LYS A 57 11.85 -3.30 -10.67
CA LYS A 57 13.01 -3.22 -9.78
C LYS A 57 12.74 -2.26 -8.62
N LEU A 58 12.18 -1.09 -8.90
CA LEU A 58 11.85 -0.10 -7.90
C LEU A 58 10.76 -0.59 -6.93
N HIS A 59 9.73 -1.24 -7.46
CA HIS A 59 8.61 -1.77 -6.68
C HIS A 59 9.04 -2.89 -5.72
N ARG A 60 9.88 -3.81 -6.18
CA ARG A 60 10.19 -5.04 -5.44
C ARG A 60 11.42 -4.96 -4.55
N TRP A 61 12.43 -4.19 -4.94
CA TRP A 61 13.71 -4.13 -4.23
C TRP A 61 14.46 -2.80 -4.36
N LEU A 62 13.73 -1.70 -4.64
CA LEU A 62 14.27 -0.33 -4.64
C LEU A 62 15.53 -0.16 -5.49
N MET A 63 15.57 -0.80 -6.66
CA MET A 63 16.73 -0.79 -7.57
C MET A 63 17.99 -1.47 -7.01
N ASP A 64 17.91 -2.19 -5.88
CA ASP A 64 19.03 -2.94 -5.33
C ASP A 64 19.36 -4.17 -6.23
N ASP A 65 20.50 -4.15 -6.89
CA ASP A 65 20.93 -5.22 -7.80
C ASP A 65 21.20 -6.54 -7.05
N THR A 66 21.59 -6.49 -5.77
CA THR A 66 21.78 -7.68 -4.93
C THR A 66 20.47 -8.32 -4.52
N ARG A 67 19.36 -7.58 -4.58
CA ARG A 67 17.99 -7.99 -4.17
C ARG A 67 17.88 -8.44 -2.70
N THR A 68 18.83 -8.10 -1.86
CA THR A 68 18.87 -8.48 -0.44
C THR A 68 18.35 -7.36 0.43
N THR A 69 19.08 -6.26 0.50
CA THR A 69 18.77 -5.10 1.34
C THR A 69 17.48 -4.40 0.88
N GLY A 70 17.36 -4.13 -0.42
CA GLY A 70 16.17 -3.47 -0.98
C GLY A 70 14.90 -4.29 -0.77
N LYS A 71 14.96 -5.60 -0.97
CA LYS A 71 13.84 -6.52 -0.70
C LYS A 71 13.44 -6.51 0.78
N MET A 72 14.42 -6.47 1.70
CA MET A 72 14.15 -6.39 3.13
C MET A 72 13.48 -5.07 3.51
N ILE A 73 13.98 -3.94 2.97
CA ILE A 73 13.39 -2.61 3.21
C ILE A 73 11.94 -2.56 2.71
N VAL A 74 11.66 -3.05 1.50
CA VAL A 74 10.29 -3.13 0.95
C VAL A 74 9.41 -4.00 1.83
N GLY A 75 9.88 -5.17 2.27
CA GLY A 75 9.15 -6.08 3.13
C GLY A 75 8.79 -5.46 4.49
N ILE A 76 9.77 -4.84 5.17
CA ILE A 76 9.56 -4.16 6.46
C ILE A 76 8.58 -2.97 6.27
N SER A 77 8.74 -2.20 5.20
CA SER A 77 7.82 -1.09 4.89
C SER A 77 6.40 -1.59 4.63
N THR A 78 6.24 -2.75 4.02
CA THR A 78 4.94 -3.39 3.80
C THR A 78 4.31 -3.83 5.13
N LEU A 79 5.08 -4.34 6.10
CA LEU A 79 4.58 -4.61 7.45
C LEU A 79 4.09 -3.33 8.13
N PHE A 80 4.88 -2.25 8.11
CA PHE A 80 4.43 -0.96 8.63
C PHE A 80 3.17 -0.45 7.92
N PHE A 81 3.07 -0.65 6.61
CA PHE A 81 1.89 -0.27 5.84
C PHE A 81 0.63 -1.00 6.29
N ILE A 82 0.71 -2.30 6.60
CA ILE A 82 -0.42 -3.06 7.16
C ILE A 82 -0.87 -2.44 8.49
N PHE A 83 0.07 -2.11 9.40
CA PHE A 83 -0.27 -1.43 10.66
C PHE A 83 -0.90 -0.05 10.42
N ILE A 84 -0.39 0.72 9.45
CA ILE A 84 -0.96 2.02 9.06
C ILE A 84 -2.38 1.85 8.54
N LEU A 85 -2.66 0.86 7.68
CA LEU A 85 -4.00 0.58 7.16
C LEU A 85 -4.98 0.21 8.28
N ILE A 86 -4.61 -0.73 9.15
CA ILE A 86 -5.46 -1.18 10.26
C ILE A 86 -5.73 -0.03 11.24
N SER A 87 -4.69 0.74 11.59
CA SER A 87 -4.84 1.89 12.49
C SER A 87 -5.69 2.99 11.86
N GLY A 88 -5.51 3.26 10.57
CA GLY A 88 -6.32 4.22 9.80
C GLY A 88 -7.80 3.85 9.77
N LEU A 89 -8.11 2.60 9.44
CA LEU A 89 -9.47 2.06 9.49
C LEU A 89 -10.09 2.21 10.89
N THR A 90 -9.34 1.87 11.94
CA THR A 90 -9.81 1.98 13.33
C THR A 90 -10.10 3.44 13.72
N VAL A 91 -9.25 4.38 13.32
CA VAL A 91 -9.43 5.81 13.57
C VAL A 91 -10.65 6.34 12.84
N TYR A 92 -10.79 5.98 11.56
CA TYR A 92 -11.86 6.48 10.71
C TYR A 92 -13.21 5.79 10.98
N TRP A 93 -13.22 4.57 11.52
CA TRP A 93 -14.43 3.78 11.72
C TRP A 93 -15.50 4.58 12.47
N PRO A 94 -16.62 4.93 11.81
CA PRO A 94 -17.63 5.81 12.40
C PRO A 94 -18.50 5.03 13.40
N ARG A 95 -18.85 5.66 14.50
CA ARG A 95 -19.87 5.12 15.43
C ARG A 95 -21.27 5.08 14.81
N LYS A 96 -21.55 6.02 13.90
CA LYS A 96 -22.78 6.09 13.09
C LYS A 96 -22.38 6.42 11.65
N TRP A 97 -22.86 5.63 10.70
CA TRP A 97 -22.65 5.84 9.27
C TRP A 97 -23.50 7.04 8.81
N LYS A 98 -22.88 8.15 8.49
CA LYS A 98 -23.53 9.32 7.89
C LYS A 98 -23.01 9.48 6.47
N LYS A 99 -23.90 9.73 5.51
CA LYS A 99 -23.53 9.96 4.08
C LYS A 99 -22.45 11.03 3.93
N SER A 100 -22.48 12.09 4.75
CA SER A 100 -21.45 13.15 4.73
C SER A 100 -20.04 12.71 5.05
N ARG A 101 -19.82 11.49 5.56
CA ARG A 101 -18.47 10.92 5.81
C ARG A 101 -17.94 10.06 4.68
N LEU A 102 -18.80 9.70 3.75
CA LEU A 102 -18.48 8.88 2.58
C LEU A 102 -18.31 9.71 1.31
N ILE A 103 -18.51 11.02 1.42
CA ILE A 103 -18.48 11.97 0.29
C ILE A 103 -17.40 13.01 0.54
N ILE A 104 -16.71 13.40 -0.52
CA ILE A 104 -15.70 14.45 -0.52
C ILE A 104 -16.41 15.79 -0.64
N GLU A 105 -16.23 16.68 0.35
CA GLU A 105 -16.80 18.01 0.36
C GLU A 105 -15.83 19.06 -0.21
N HIS A 106 -16.09 19.54 -1.42
CA HIS A 106 -15.20 20.50 -2.12
C HIS A 106 -15.33 21.95 -1.59
N GLN A 107 -16.46 22.29 -0.97
CA GLN A 107 -16.78 23.69 -0.62
C GLN A 107 -16.21 24.18 0.74
N LYS A 108 -15.59 23.29 1.52
CA LYS A 108 -15.12 23.60 2.90
C LYS A 108 -13.61 23.91 3.00
N GLY A 109 -12.99 24.32 1.89
CA GLY A 109 -11.58 24.73 1.84
C GLY A 109 -10.57 23.58 1.69
N ARG A 110 -9.33 23.93 1.29
CA ARG A 110 -8.27 22.97 0.89
C ARG A 110 -7.90 21.96 1.99
N ARG A 111 -7.83 22.39 3.25
CA ARG A 111 -7.49 21.47 4.37
C ARG A 111 -8.53 20.38 4.55
N ARG A 112 -9.80 20.74 4.44
CA ARG A 112 -10.91 19.80 4.55
C ARG A 112 -10.91 18.84 3.34
N LEU A 113 -10.69 19.36 2.14
CA LEU A 113 -10.59 18.57 0.93
C LEU A 113 -9.49 17.51 1.01
N MET A 114 -8.27 17.88 1.45
CA MET A 114 -7.17 16.92 1.61
C MET A 114 -7.49 15.84 2.64
N PHE A 115 -8.13 16.23 3.76
CA PHE A 115 -8.55 15.27 4.77
C PHE A 115 -9.62 14.31 4.23
N ASP A 116 -10.61 14.81 3.52
CA ASP A 116 -11.69 14.00 2.95
C ASP A 116 -11.17 13.09 1.83
N LEU A 117 -10.29 13.58 0.95
CA LEU A 117 -9.61 12.78 -0.04
C LEU A 117 -8.86 11.61 0.61
N HIS A 118 -7.99 11.89 1.57
CA HIS A 118 -7.23 10.84 2.25
C HIS A 118 -8.13 9.83 2.97
N SER A 119 -9.13 10.31 3.71
CA SER A 119 -9.95 9.43 4.55
C SER A 119 -11.00 8.66 3.76
N VAL A 120 -11.63 9.27 2.76
CA VAL A 120 -12.66 8.62 1.95
C VAL A 120 -12.02 7.66 0.96
N LEU A 121 -11.02 8.11 0.17
CA LEU A 121 -10.30 7.23 -0.75
C LEU A 121 -9.56 6.13 0.01
N GLY A 122 -8.94 6.46 1.14
CA GLY A 122 -8.27 5.48 2.00
C GLY A 122 -9.22 4.40 2.53
N LEU A 123 -10.45 4.74 2.89
CA LEU A 123 -11.46 3.77 3.32
C LEU A 123 -11.81 2.79 2.18
N TYR A 124 -12.10 3.31 0.98
CA TYR A 124 -12.47 2.46 -0.16
C TYR A 124 -11.30 1.61 -0.65
N ALA A 125 -10.09 2.16 -0.67
CA ALA A 125 -8.90 1.45 -1.11
C ALA A 125 -8.34 0.47 -0.07
N ALA A 126 -8.66 0.64 1.22
CA ALA A 126 -8.00 -0.06 2.32
C ALA A 126 -8.06 -1.58 2.21
N LEU A 127 -9.18 -2.15 1.80
CA LEU A 127 -9.33 -3.61 1.65
C LEU A 127 -8.45 -4.14 0.52
N ILE A 128 -8.47 -3.46 -0.63
CA ILE A 128 -7.66 -3.85 -1.80
C ILE A 128 -6.18 -3.73 -1.47
N LEU A 129 -5.78 -2.60 -0.87
CA LEU A 129 -4.39 -2.37 -0.45
C LEU A 129 -3.92 -3.36 0.61
N LEU A 130 -4.81 -3.77 1.52
CA LEU A 130 -4.50 -4.80 2.52
C LEU A 130 -4.22 -6.15 1.85
N VAL A 131 -5.06 -6.57 0.91
CA VAL A 131 -4.84 -7.82 0.14
C VAL A 131 -3.54 -7.74 -0.65
N CYS A 132 -3.28 -6.62 -1.34
CA CYS A 132 -2.01 -6.40 -2.06
C CYS A 132 -0.79 -6.45 -1.12
N ALA A 133 -0.88 -5.87 0.08
CA ALA A 133 0.20 -5.88 1.05
C ALA A 133 0.47 -7.29 1.59
N LEU A 134 -0.59 -8.03 1.95
CA LEU A 134 -0.48 -9.40 2.44
C LEU A 134 0.10 -10.35 1.38
N THR A 135 -0.36 -10.26 0.13
CA THR A 135 0.20 -11.06 -0.96
C THR A 135 1.63 -10.64 -1.31
N GLY A 136 1.94 -9.34 -1.23
CA GLY A 136 3.29 -8.80 -1.44
C GLY A 136 4.31 -9.33 -0.45
N LEU A 137 3.94 -9.56 0.82
CA LEU A 137 4.82 -10.13 1.85
C LEU A 137 5.34 -11.53 1.49
N MET A 138 4.60 -12.33 0.74
CA MET A 138 5.02 -13.66 0.28
C MET A 138 6.30 -13.59 -0.57
N TRP A 139 6.51 -12.49 -1.28
CA TRP A 139 7.71 -12.26 -2.08
C TRP A 139 8.89 -11.73 -1.27
N SER A 140 8.61 -11.07 -0.15
CA SER A 140 9.66 -10.47 0.69
C SER A 140 10.21 -11.44 1.72
N PHE A 141 9.36 -12.24 2.38
CA PHE A 141 9.74 -13.10 3.49
C PHE A 141 9.43 -14.57 3.24
N GLN A 142 10.46 -15.44 3.36
CA GLN A 142 10.31 -16.90 3.22
C GLN A 142 9.41 -17.46 4.32
N TRP A 143 9.64 -17.10 5.59
CA TRP A 143 8.86 -17.57 6.73
C TRP A 143 7.36 -17.28 6.57
N TYR A 144 7.01 -16.11 6.00
CA TYR A 144 5.61 -15.75 5.76
C TYR A 144 4.98 -16.63 4.69
N ARG A 145 5.72 -16.92 3.62
CA ARG A 145 5.28 -17.84 2.55
C ARG A 145 5.04 -19.25 3.09
N ASP A 146 5.96 -19.75 3.96
CA ASP A 146 5.85 -21.08 4.55
C ASP A 146 4.62 -21.19 5.46
N ILE A 147 4.28 -20.15 6.22
CA ILE A 147 3.04 -20.09 7.01
C ILE A 147 1.80 -20.11 6.12
N VAL A 148 1.80 -19.31 5.04
CA VAL A 148 0.66 -19.23 4.12
C VAL A 148 0.47 -20.57 3.41
N SER A 149 1.54 -21.19 2.87
CA SER A 149 1.43 -22.51 2.24
C SER A 149 0.93 -23.57 3.22
N PHE A 150 1.40 -23.60 4.45
CA PHE A 150 0.92 -24.52 5.47
C PHE A 150 -0.58 -24.37 5.74
N ILE A 151 -1.12 -23.14 5.72
CA ILE A 151 -2.56 -22.89 5.94
C ILE A 151 -3.41 -23.34 4.73
N PHE A 152 -2.90 -23.20 3.51
CA PHE A 152 -3.66 -23.52 2.29
C PHE A 152 -3.44 -24.94 1.78
N ASP A 153 -2.35 -25.62 2.19
CA ASP A 153 -2.08 -27.01 1.83
C ASP A 153 -2.65 -28.02 2.86
N ALA A 154 -3.24 -27.51 3.97
CA ALA A 154 -3.92 -28.31 5.01
C ALA A 154 -5.40 -28.47 4.69
#